data_a9e2116c0c703e1a7cafdc64b829111d
#
_entry.id   a9e2116c0c703e1a7cafdc64b829111d
#
_cell.length_a   1.000
_cell.length_b   1.000
_cell.length_c   1.000
_cell.angle_alpha   90.00
_cell.angle_beta   90.00
_cell.angle_gamma   90.00
#
_symmetry.space_group_name_H-M   'P 1'
#
loop_
_entity.id
_entity.type
_entity.pdbx_description
1 polymer ?
#
loop_
_entity_poly.entity_id
_entity_poly.type
_entity_poly.pdbx_seq_one_letter_code
_entity_poly.pdbx_strand_id
1 'polypeptide(L)'
;MSKDSFPFTSTSLRSLRLEQELQEWEDARRALANRRAMTRAPLPRAPRLSPRLSPRQGRLQEVWAPRAPVRCRDTAVHNTFMCGDMKGIYAVLKDAAMVNALMETVHDDMVWAPEMGMWTLSSKVKQTSALRLAASRGHSGCVEELLFRGAEVNADPGGSTALHDACVGGHGLCVQLLLSHGADPEVLAADGSAPLHLSCTSAQSLRCAELLIERGAEVSVRLGGARITPLHLAARRGLEQHVELLLSTGADVLATNQEGETPLNAACSGAERPSEAGRYLRVVQKLLAAGADPRTAGRKQHTPLHNACANCTPRIVDVLLLHGARPDVANCAGYTPMDCLLQAVEDYPGHQPEAIARSLLNHGAQPVSPKMLKQCVLSPATLEVMLNSYTLIPRCAWMDSLSTEIYEEHKSFLDLVRRRTGQPRSLQHLCRWALRLRLGARCFPAVSELHIPSSLKDYLLLSNDGTLQ
;
A
#
# COMPACT_ATOMS: atom_id res chain seq x y z
N MET A 1 16.68 39.96 -8.18
CA MET A 1 16.14 39.34 -6.95
C MET A 1 15.43 38.09 -7.42
N SER A 2 15.97 36.94 -7.04
CA SER A 2 15.65 35.62 -7.56
C SER A 2 14.21 35.23 -7.25
N LYS A 3 13.50 34.76 -8.27
CA LYS A 3 12.23 34.06 -8.14
C LYS A 3 12.57 32.64 -7.77
N ASP A 4 12.30 32.27 -6.54
CA ASP A 4 12.30 30.87 -6.11
C ASP A 4 11.10 30.18 -6.77
N SER A 5 11.36 29.61 -7.95
CA SER A 5 10.48 28.61 -8.54
C SER A 5 10.67 27.33 -7.76
N PHE A 6 9.67 26.93 -6.99
CA PHE A 6 9.65 25.61 -6.36
C PHE A 6 9.64 24.53 -7.47
N PRO A 7 10.65 23.66 -7.52
CA PRO A 7 10.81 22.69 -8.60
C PRO A 7 10.02 21.39 -8.38
N PHE A 8 8.99 21.40 -7.53
CA PHE A 8 8.26 20.19 -7.19
C PHE A 8 6.92 20.12 -7.93
N THR A 9 6.89 19.26 -8.96
CA THR A 9 5.63 18.78 -9.52
C THR A 9 4.94 17.85 -8.53
N SER A 10 3.61 17.67 -8.62
CA SER A 10 2.87 16.76 -7.74
C SER A 10 3.38 15.30 -7.83
N THR A 11 3.92 14.90 -8.98
CA THR A 11 4.60 13.62 -9.21
C THR A 11 5.89 13.50 -8.42
N SER A 12 6.72 14.55 -8.38
CA SER A 12 7.95 14.55 -7.60
C SER A 12 7.67 14.60 -6.10
N LEU A 13 6.61 15.29 -5.66
CA LEU A 13 6.15 15.26 -4.27
C LEU A 13 5.59 13.90 -3.85
N ARG A 14 4.92 13.18 -4.78
CA ARG A 14 4.47 11.79 -4.54
C ARG A 14 5.63 10.82 -4.48
N SER A 15 6.60 10.94 -5.40
CA SER A 15 7.83 10.13 -5.41
C SER A 15 8.63 10.33 -4.12
N LEU A 16 8.85 11.58 -3.72
CA LEU A 16 9.51 11.92 -2.45
C LEU A 16 8.73 11.44 -1.23
N ARG A 17 7.40 11.44 -1.30
CA ARG A 17 6.53 10.95 -0.21
C ARG A 17 6.56 9.43 -0.11
N LEU A 18 6.56 8.72 -1.26
CA LEU A 18 6.74 7.27 -1.29
C LEU A 18 8.13 6.87 -0.79
N GLU A 19 9.17 7.61 -1.19
CA GLU A 19 10.54 7.42 -0.70
C GLU A 19 10.64 7.72 0.80
N GLN A 20 10.00 8.78 1.30
CA GLN A 20 9.91 9.07 2.73
C GLN A 20 9.15 8.01 3.51
N GLU A 21 8.00 7.54 3.01
CA GLU A 21 7.24 6.46 3.64
C GLU A 21 8.02 5.14 3.63
N LEU A 22 8.76 4.83 2.55
CA LEU A 22 9.68 3.68 2.50
C LEU A 22 10.83 3.85 3.47
N GLN A 23 11.41 5.04 3.55
CA GLN A 23 12.50 5.36 4.46
C GLN A 23 12.05 5.31 5.93
N GLU A 24 10.90 5.88 6.26
CA GLU A 24 10.30 5.79 7.60
C GLU A 24 9.96 4.35 7.98
N TRP A 25 9.52 3.53 7.02
CA TRP A 25 9.28 2.09 7.22
C TRP A 25 10.59 1.33 7.45
N GLU A 26 11.64 1.61 6.66
CA GLU A 26 12.97 1.04 6.86
C GLU A 26 13.60 1.46 8.19
N ASP A 27 13.43 2.71 8.60
CA ASP A 27 13.96 3.24 9.86
C ASP A 27 13.19 2.69 11.07
N ALA A 28 11.87 2.53 10.97
CA ALA A 28 11.07 1.82 11.97
C ALA A 28 11.48 0.35 12.09
N ARG A 29 11.77 -0.31 10.98
CA ARG A 29 12.30 -1.68 10.91
C ARG A 29 13.68 -1.77 11.60
N ARG A 30 14.59 -0.83 11.33
CA ARG A 30 15.91 -0.75 11.98
C ARG A 30 15.79 -0.48 13.48
N ALA A 31 14.90 0.43 13.90
CA ALA A 31 14.67 0.76 15.30
C ALA A 31 14.12 -0.45 16.08
N LEU A 32 13.22 -1.25 15.47
CA LEU A 32 12.70 -2.48 16.07
C LEU A 32 13.77 -3.56 16.21
N ALA A 33 14.61 -3.73 15.18
CA ALA A 33 15.74 -4.66 15.22
C ALA A 33 16.74 -4.28 16.32
N ASN A 34 17.03 -2.99 16.47
CA ASN A 34 17.93 -2.48 17.51
C ASN A 34 17.33 -2.62 18.93
N ARG A 35 16.01 -2.40 19.12
CA ARG A 35 15.35 -2.64 20.41
C ARG A 35 15.38 -4.12 20.80
N ARG A 36 15.20 -5.06 19.86
CA ARG A 36 15.30 -6.50 20.12
C ARG A 36 16.74 -6.93 20.42
N ALA A 37 17.75 -6.30 19.80
CA ALA A 37 19.16 -6.54 20.12
C ALA A 37 19.51 -6.07 21.54
N MET A 38 18.93 -4.95 22.00
CA MET A 38 19.13 -4.45 23.38
C MET A 38 18.36 -5.22 24.45
N THR A 39 17.20 -5.84 24.12
CA THR A 39 16.43 -6.67 25.07
C THR A 39 17.02 -8.08 25.24
N ARG A 40 18.01 -8.47 24.46
CA ARG A 40 18.82 -9.68 24.69
C ARG A 40 20.00 -9.44 25.65
N ALA A 41 19.78 -8.69 26.71
CA ALA A 41 20.73 -8.66 27.82
C ALA A 41 20.75 -10.04 28.50
N PRO A 42 21.95 -10.57 28.86
CA PRO A 42 22.06 -11.88 29.48
C PRO A 42 21.34 -11.86 30.82
N LEU A 43 20.49 -12.87 31.04
CA LEU A 43 19.82 -13.12 32.31
C LEU A 43 20.84 -13.12 33.47
N PRO A 44 20.54 -12.48 34.61
CA PRO A 44 21.44 -12.46 35.76
C PRO A 44 21.66 -13.88 36.27
N ARG A 45 22.92 -14.21 36.49
CA ARG A 45 23.35 -15.48 37.04
C ARG A 45 22.69 -15.71 38.40
N ALA A 46 21.98 -16.80 38.55
CA ALA A 46 21.49 -17.29 39.85
C ALA A 46 22.63 -17.53 40.83
N PRO A 47 22.42 -17.27 42.15
CA PRO A 47 23.48 -17.41 43.14
C PRO A 47 23.89 -18.90 43.31
N ARG A 48 25.20 -19.12 43.40
CA ARG A 48 25.82 -20.42 43.64
C ARG A 48 25.43 -20.94 45.03
N LEU A 49 24.68 -22.00 45.06
CA LEU A 49 24.58 -22.85 46.25
C LEU A 49 25.68 -23.91 46.16
N SER A 50 26.50 -23.98 47.20
CA SER A 50 27.59 -24.94 47.39
C SER A 50 27.08 -26.38 47.50
N PRO A 51 27.80 -27.39 46.98
CA PRO A 51 27.39 -28.77 47.00
C PRO A 51 27.81 -29.44 48.28
N ARG A 52 26.89 -30.14 48.97
CA ARG A 52 27.22 -31.24 49.88
C ARG A 52 27.23 -32.55 49.10
N LEU A 53 28.40 -33.20 49.20
CA LEU A 53 28.72 -34.51 48.64
C LEU A 53 27.90 -35.63 49.32
N SER A 54 27.42 -36.58 48.55
CA SER A 54 27.58 -38.01 48.82
C SER A 54 27.27 -38.87 47.57
N PRO A 55 27.88 -40.06 47.45
CA PRO A 55 28.08 -40.71 46.16
C PRO A 55 27.12 -41.90 45.93
N ARG A 56 26.65 -42.12 44.70
CA ARG A 56 26.43 -43.46 44.12
C ARG A 56 26.06 -43.43 42.63
N GLN A 57 26.95 -43.97 41.88
CA GLN A 57 26.81 -44.83 40.69
C GLN A 57 25.58 -44.69 39.81
N GLY A 58 25.83 -44.43 38.54
CA GLY A 58 25.00 -44.92 37.46
C GLY A 58 24.98 -44.06 36.21
N ARG A 59 25.71 -44.52 35.20
CA ARG A 59 25.60 -44.17 33.76
C ARG A 59 25.77 -42.71 33.36
N LEU A 60 26.90 -42.47 32.75
CA LEU A 60 27.19 -41.32 31.89
C LEU A 60 26.11 -41.19 30.79
N GLN A 61 25.16 -40.33 30.98
CA GLN A 61 24.51 -39.66 29.89
C GLN A 61 25.41 -38.49 29.52
N GLU A 62 26.10 -38.62 28.41
CA GLU A 62 26.75 -37.49 27.75
C GLU A 62 25.66 -36.41 27.51
N VAL A 63 25.68 -35.39 28.34
CA VAL A 63 24.91 -34.17 28.09
C VAL A 63 25.57 -33.51 26.86
N TRP A 64 24.97 -33.71 25.70
CA TRP A 64 25.35 -33.02 24.49
C TRP A 64 25.12 -31.53 24.73
N ALA A 65 26.21 -30.81 25.00
CA ALA A 65 26.22 -29.36 24.84
C ALA A 65 25.93 -29.07 23.37
N PRO A 66 24.94 -28.19 23.05
CA PRO A 66 24.65 -27.83 21.67
C PRO A 66 25.94 -27.27 21.06
N ARG A 67 26.52 -27.98 20.07
CA ARG A 67 27.67 -27.51 19.30
C ARG A 67 27.27 -26.20 18.64
N ALA A 68 28.13 -25.19 18.73
CA ALA A 68 27.93 -23.93 17.99
C ALA A 68 27.72 -24.25 16.51
N PRO A 69 26.69 -23.62 15.85
CA PRO A 69 26.39 -23.89 14.45
C PRO A 69 27.62 -23.64 13.58
N VAL A 70 27.90 -24.55 12.63
CA VAL A 70 28.98 -24.42 11.65
C VAL A 70 28.71 -23.17 10.81
N ARG A 71 29.69 -22.33 10.60
CA ARG A 71 29.59 -21.15 9.73
C ARG A 71 30.21 -21.45 8.38
N CYS A 72 29.45 -21.26 7.31
CA CYS A 72 29.88 -21.44 5.94
C CYS A 72 29.95 -20.10 5.23
N ARG A 73 31.09 -19.73 4.69
CA ARG A 73 31.33 -18.52 3.88
C ARG A 73 31.63 -18.87 2.43
N ASP A 74 31.56 -20.14 2.07
CA ASP A 74 31.84 -20.59 0.71
C ASP A 74 30.68 -20.22 -0.22
N THR A 75 30.95 -19.30 -1.14
CA THR A 75 30.00 -18.84 -2.14
C THR A 75 29.58 -19.94 -3.12
N ALA A 76 30.45 -20.95 -3.38
CA ALA A 76 30.09 -22.07 -4.23
C ALA A 76 29.00 -22.95 -3.57
N VAL A 77 29.12 -23.19 -2.27
CA VAL A 77 28.09 -23.89 -1.47
C VAL A 77 26.78 -23.10 -1.45
N HIS A 78 26.88 -21.80 -1.22
CA HIS A 78 25.72 -20.92 -1.26
C HIS A 78 25.00 -20.98 -2.63
N ASN A 79 25.75 -20.87 -3.72
CA ASN A 79 25.22 -20.92 -5.08
C ASN A 79 24.58 -22.28 -5.41
N THR A 80 25.10 -23.38 -4.88
CA THR A 80 24.52 -24.70 -5.05
C THR A 80 23.08 -24.77 -4.58
N PHE A 81 22.78 -24.21 -3.40
CA PHE A 81 21.41 -24.13 -2.88
C PHE A 81 20.55 -23.10 -3.61
N MET A 82 21.15 -22.00 -4.05
CA MET A 82 20.45 -20.96 -4.84
C MET A 82 20.05 -21.43 -6.24
N CYS A 83 20.86 -22.31 -6.87
CA CYS A 83 20.58 -22.84 -8.20
C CYS A 83 19.79 -24.15 -8.17
N GLY A 84 19.65 -24.79 -7.01
CA GLY A 84 18.94 -26.06 -6.89
C GLY A 84 19.68 -27.25 -7.52
N ASP A 85 21.02 -27.20 -7.58
CA ASP A 85 21.83 -28.30 -8.11
C ASP A 85 21.83 -29.48 -7.14
N MET A 86 20.94 -30.45 -7.40
CA MET A 86 20.78 -31.62 -6.55
C MET A 86 22.06 -32.44 -6.42
N LYS A 87 22.92 -32.54 -7.46
CA LYS A 87 24.19 -33.28 -7.38
C LYS A 87 25.16 -32.59 -6.43
N GLY A 88 25.28 -31.26 -6.56
CA GLY A 88 26.09 -30.47 -5.68
C GLY A 88 25.56 -30.48 -4.23
N ILE A 89 24.22 -30.42 -4.05
CA ILE A 89 23.59 -30.51 -2.75
C ILE A 89 23.87 -31.84 -2.06
N TYR A 90 23.73 -32.94 -2.75
CA TYR A 90 24.11 -34.25 -2.19
C TYR A 90 25.58 -34.34 -1.81
N ALA A 91 26.49 -33.70 -2.58
CA ALA A 91 27.90 -33.65 -2.25
C ALA A 91 28.20 -32.83 -0.99
N VAL A 92 27.55 -31.67 -0.84
CA VAL A 92 27.65 -30.80 0.34
C VAL A 92 27.05 -31.46 1.58
N LEU A 93 25.88 -32.07 1.47
CA LEU A 93 25.15 -32.71 2.57
C LEU A 93 25.74 -34.08 3.00
N LYS A 94 26.85 -34.55 2.38
CA LYS A 94 27.62 -35.69 2.95
C LYS A 94 28.14 -35.34 4.34
N ASP A 95 28.47 -34.07 4.58
CA ASP A 95 28.71 -33.58 5.93
C ASP A 95 27.41 -33.18 6.59
N ALA A 96 26.96 -33.97 7.58
CA ALA A 96 25.72 -33.70 8.31
C ALA A 96 25.72 -32.34 9.01
N ALA A 97 26.85 -31.76 9.34
CA ALA A 97 26.97 -30.45 9.97
C ALA A 97 26.55 -29.32 9.04
N MET A 98 26.57 -29.53 7.71
CA MET A 98 26.17 -28.55 6.72
C MET A 98 24.67 -28.38 6.61
N VAL A 99 23.85 -29.32 7.10
CA VAL A 99 22.36 -29.25 7.03
C VAL A 99 21.83 -27.99 7.75
N ASN A 100 22.37 -27.73 8.95
CA ASN A 100 22.00 -26.58 9.78
C ASN A 100 23.11 -25.51 9.85
N ALA A 101 24.02 -25.48 8.88
CA ALA A 101 25.10 -24.51 8.84
C ALA A 101 24.55 -23.09 8.62
N LEU A 102 25.10 -22.13 9.37
CA LEU A 102 24.88 -20.71 9.13
C LEU A 102 25.68 -20.26 7.90
N MET A 103 24.99 -19.91 6.84
CA MET A 103 25.60 -19.35 5.64
C MET A 103 25.73 -17.84 5.80
N GLU A 104 26.96 -17.35 5.69
CA GLU A 104 27.29 -15.94 5.85
C GLU A 104 27.71 -15.36 4.48
N THR A 105 27.00 -14.34 4.03
CA THR A 105 27.38 -13.52 2.89
C THR A 105 27.79 -12.14 3.38
N VAL A 106 28.91 -11.63 2.89
CA VAL A 106 29.38 -10.28 3.20
C VAL A 106 28.96 -9.38 2.05
N HIS A 107 28.22 -8.35 2.38
CA HIS A 107 27.84 -7.29 1.45
C HIS A 107 28.40 -5.97 1.95
N ASP A 108 29.02 -5.23 1.05
CA ASP A 108 29.49 -3.88 1.35
C ASP A 108 28.38 -2.89 1.00
N ASP A 109 27.80 -2.28 2.02
CA ASP A 109 26.80 -1.24 1.87
C ASP A 109 27.44 0.13 2.07
N MET A 110 27.03 1.10 1.25
CA MET A 110 27.36 2.51 1.48
C MET A 110 26.53 3.01 2.66
N VAL A 111 27.20 3.40 3.73
CA VAL A 111 26.59 3.95 4.94
C VAL A 111 27.06 5.38 5.12
N TRP A 112 26.14 6.30 5.38
CA TRP A 112 26.50 7.67 5.72
C TRP A 112 27.18 7.71 7.10
N ALA A 113 28.42 8.21 7.16
CA ALA A 113 29.16 8.41 8.39
C ALA A 113 29.07 9.90 8.80
N PRO A 114 28.19 10.24 9.77
CA PRO A 114 27.97 11.63 10.14
C PRO A 114 29.24 12.32 10.67
N GLU A 115 30.08 11.57 11.38
CA GLU A 115 31.35 12.02 11.92
C GLU A 115 32.39 12.40 10.86
N MET A 116 32.30 11.81 9.66
CA MET A 116 33.21 12.10 8.55
C MET A 116 32.55 12.93 7.44
N GLY A 117 31.22 13.15 7.51
CA GLY A 117 30.47 13.87 6.50
C GLY A 117 30.52 13.26 5.11
N MET A 118 30.70 11.92 5.01
CA MET A 118 30.83 11.20 3.73
C MET A 118 30.23 9.80 3.81
N TRP A 119 29.97 9.23 2.64
CA TRP A 119 29.56 7.84 2.50
C TRP A 119 30.76 6.91 2.63
N THR A 120 30.67 5.94 3.52
CA THR A 120 31.72 4.94 3.75
C THR A 120 31.17 3.55 3.45
N LEU A 121 32.04 2.66 2.97
CA LEU A 121 31.71 1.25 2.81
C LEU A 121 31.69 0.58 4.19
N SER A 122 30.56 -0.01 4.54
CA SER A 122 30.39 -0.81 5.75
C SER A 122 30.06 -2.24 5.35
N SER A 123 30.92 -3.17 5.72
CA SER A 123 30.69 -4.59 5.47
C SER A 123 29.64 -5.15 6.43
N LYS A 124 28.49 -5.54 5.89
CA LYS A 124 27.43 -6.22 6.62
C LYS A 124 27.43 -7.71 6.34
N VAL A 125 27.42 -8.49 7.40
CA VAL A 125 27.26 -9.95 7.32
C VAL A 125 25.77 -10.26 7.34
N LYS A 126 25.26 -10.82 6.24
CA LYS A 126 23.92 -11.37 6.17
C LYS A 126 23.98 -12.87 6.45
N GLN A 127 23.24 -13.30 7.47
CA GLN A 127 23.14 -14.71 7.84
C GLN A 127 21.88 -15.33 7.24
N THR A 128 22.02 -16.56 6.75
CA THR A 128 20.93 -17.35 6.18
C THR A 128 21.18 -18.84 6.42
N SER A 129 20.29 -19.72 6.02
CA SER A 129 20.48 -21.18 6.05
C SER A 129 20.26 -21.78 4.66
N ALA A 130 20.76 -23.01 4.46
CA ALA A 130 20.52 -23.78 3.24
C ALA A 130 19.02 -23.91 2.94
N LEU A 131 18.21 -24.19 3.98
CA LEU A 131 16.75 -24.33 3.87
C LEU A 131 16.10 -23.02 3.40
N ARG A 132 16.52 -21.88 3.93
CA ARG A 132 16.02 -20.57 3.50
C ARG A 132 16.36 -20.27 2.04
N LEU A 133 17.61 -20.54 1.63
CA LEU A 133 18.04 -20.34 0.24
C LEU A 133 17.22 -21.17 -0.74
N ALA A 134 17.06 -22.47 -0.47
CA ALA A 134 16.28 -23.37 -1.31
C ALA A 134 14.79 -22.94 -1.36
N ALA A 135 14.22 -22.56 -0.22
CA ALA A 135 12.82 -22.12 -0.10
C ALA A 135 12.57 -20.81 -0.84
N SER A 136 13.50 -19.84 -0.77
CA SER A 136 13.38 -18.53 -1.44
C SER A 136 13.39 -18.63 -2.97
N ARG A 137 13.93 -19.72 -3.52
CA ARG A 137 14.01 -19.98 -4.96
C ARG A 137 13.02 -21.02 -5.45
N GLY A 138 12.26 -21.63 -4.54
CA GLY A 138 11.24 -22.59 -4.90
C GLY A 138 11.76 -23.99 -5.26
N HIS A 139 12.98 -24.33 -4.84
CA HIS A 139 13.58 -25.64 -5.10
C HIS A 139 13.01 -26.70 -4.15
N SER A 140 11.79 -27.16 -4.42
CA SER A 140 11.05 -28.09 -3.55
C SER A 140 11.81 -29.40 -3.27
N GLY A 141 12.49 -29.98 -4.25
CA GLY A 141 13.32 -31.17 -4.04
C GLY A 141 14.48 -30.94 -3.10
N CYS A 142 15.09 -29.74 -3.11
CA CYS A 142 16.14 -29.37 -2.16
C CYS A 142 15.59 -29.17 -0.75
N VAL A 143 14.42 -28.54 -0.65
CA VAL A 143 13.69 -28.33 0.63
C VAL A 143 13.35 -29.68 1.23
N GLU A 144 12.81 -30.61 0.45
CA GLU A 144 12.44 -31.96 0.91
C GLU A 144 13.67 -32.74 1.42
N GLU A 145 14.78 -32.74 0.68
CA GLU A 145 16.03 -33.40 1.07
C GLU A 145 16.62 -32.81 2.37
N LEU A 146 16.63 -31.48 2.50
CA LEU A 146 17.10 -30.81 3.70
C LEU A 146 16.24 -31.17 4.92
N LEU A 147 14.91 -31.16 4.78
CA LEU A 147 13.98 -31.53 5.85
C LEU A 147 14.12 -33.01 6.23
N PHE A 148 14.27 -33.90 5.23
CA PHE A 148 14.52 -35.33 5.46
C PHE A 148 15.79 -35.57 6.27
N ARG A 149 16.84 -34.75 6.08
CA ARG A 149 18.10 -34.82 6.84
C ARG A 149 18.07 -34.09 8.17
N GLY A 150 16.93 -33.57 8.60
CA GLY A 150 16.76 -32.93 9.89
C GLY A 150 17.16 -31.44 9.93
N ALA A 151 16.92 -30.72 8.83
CA ALA A 151 17.03 -29.26 8.85
C ALA A 151 16.03 -28.65 9.84
N GLU A 152 16.48 -27.68 10.64
CA GLU A 152 15.63 -26.96 11.59
C GLU A 152 14.64 -26.05 10.84
N VAL A 153 13.37 -26.48 10.77
CA VAL A 153 12.33 -25.85 9.97
C VAL A 153 12.00 -24.42 10.40
N ASN A 154 12.06 -24.15 11.71
CA ASN A 154 11.75 -22.84 12.30
C ASN A 154 13.00 -22.01 12.65
N ALA A 155 14.19 -22.41 12.17
CA ALA A 155 15.40 -21.62 12.35
C ALA A 155 15.24 -20.25 11.66
N ASP A 156 15.63 -19.19 12.37
CA ASP A 156 15.52 -17.79 11.91
C ASP A 156 16.88 -17.06 11.73
N PRO A 157 17.86 -17.64 11.06
CA PRO A 157 19.15 -16.98 10.86
C PRO A 157 18.94 -15.67 10.09
N GLY A 158 19.33 -14.53 10.70
CA GLY A 158 19.07 -13.21 10.13
C GLY A 158 17.61 -12.72 10.30
N GLY A 159 16.83 -13.33 11.19
CA GLY A 159 15.53 -12.83 11.61
C GLY A 159 14.36 -13.14 10.67
N SER A 160 14.48 -14.20 9.87
CA SER A 160 13.40 -14.69 8.99
C SER A 160 13.54 -16.21 8.84
N THR A 161 12.44 -16.94 8.69
CA THR A 161 12.43 -18.39 8.50
C THR A 161 12.29 -18.76 7.02
N ALA A 162 12.53 -20.04 6.71
CA ALA A 162 12.32 -20.57 5.35
C ALA A 162 10.88 -20.40 4.87
N LEU A 163 9.90 -20.47 5.78
CA LEU A 163 8.49 -20.25 5.47
C LEU A 163 8.21 -18.81 4.99
N HIS A 164 8.82 -17.82 5.62
CA HIS A 164 8.72 -16.42 5.17
C HIS A 164 9.26 -16.25 3.74
N ASP A 165 10.47 -16.79 3.49
CA ASP A 165 11.10 -16.66 2.18
C ASP A 165 10.32 -17.38 1.07
N ALA A 166 9.74 -18.56 1.36
CA ALA A 166 8.87 -19.28 0.44
C ALA A 166 7.57 -18.50 0.13
N CYS A 167 7.00 -17.82 1.12
CA CYS A 167 5.80 -16.98 0.95
C CYS A 167 6.08 -15.75 0.08
N VAL A 168 7.23 -15.08 0.29
CA VAL A 168 7.65 -13.95 -0.56
C VAL A 168 7.81 -14.39 -2.01
N GLY A 169 8.43 -15.56 -2.24
CA GLY A 169 8.64 -16.11 -3.58
C GLY A 169 7.38 -16.68 -4.23
N GLY A 170 6.30 -16.89 -3.47
CA GLY A 170 5.08 -17.54 -3.98
C GLY A 170 5.21 -19.05 -4.23
N HIS A 171 6.12 -19.70 -3.54
CA HIS A 171 6.48 -21.10 -3.77
C HIS A 171 5.59 -22.05 -2.95
N GLY A 172 4.35 -22.28 -3.41
CA GLY A 172 3.34 -23.06 -2.70
C GLY A 172 3.78 -24.49 -2.34
N LEU A 173 4.55 -25.17 -3.18
CA LEU A 173 5.08 -26.51 -2.86
C LEU A 173 6.06 -26.48 -1.70
N CYS A 174 6.95 -25.47 -1.65
CA CYS A 174 7.87 -25.31 -0.53
C CYS A 174 7.12 -24.97 0.76
N VAL A 175 6.11 -24.10 0.69
CA VAL A 175 5.22 -23.79 1.84
C VAL A 175 4.53 -25.05 2.34
N GLN A 176 3.99 -25.87 1.45
CA GLN A 176 3.32 -27.12 1.79
C GLN A 176 4.27 -28.10 2.51
N LEU A 177 5.49 -28.28 1.97
CA LEU A 177 6.52 -29.14 2.58
C LEU A 177 6.93 -28.63 3.96
N LEU A 178 7.23 -27.34 4.09
CA LEU A 178 7.60 -26.73 5.36
C LEU A 178 6.52 -26.90 6.42
N LEU A 179 5.26 -26.61 6.08
CA LEU A 179 4.12 -26.77 6.98
C LEU A 179 3.87 -28.23 7.38
N SER A 180 4.10 -29.20 6.44
CA SER A 180 3.97 -30.63 6.76
C SER A 180 5.05 -31.15 7.71
N HIS A 181 6.21 -30.48 7.77
CA HIS A 181 7.32 -30.78 8.67
C HIS A 181 7.33 -29.92 9.94
N GLY A 182 6.22 -29.24 10.25
CA GLY A 182 6.05 -28.52 11.50
C GLY A 182 6.58 -27.08 11.47
N ALA A 183 6.62 -26.45 10.31
CA ALA A 183 6.81 -24.98 10.26
C ALA A 183 5.64 -24.29 10.98
N ASP A 184 5.97 -23.35 11.87
CA ASP A 184 4.97 -22.57 12.59
C ASP A 184 4.47 -21.42 11.69
N PRO A 185 3.17 -21.39 11.32
CA PRO A 185 2.61 -20.35 10.47
C PRO A 185 2.54 -18.96 11.15
N GLU A 186 2.71 -18.91 12.49
CA GLU A 186 2.60 -17.68 13.30
C GLU A 186 3.96 -17.06 13.64
N VAL A 187 5.06 -17.68 13.25
CA VAL A 187 6.40 -17.11 13.51
C VAL A 187 6.52 -15.73 12.91
N LEU A 188 6.94 -14.76 13.74
CA LEU A 188 7.17 -13.39 13.29
C LEU A 188 8.63 -13.21 12.85
N ALA A 189 8.82 -12.62 11.70
CA ALA A 189 10.14 -12.17 11.24
C ALA A 189 10.67 -11.00 12.09
N ALA A 190 11.92 -10.60 11.90
CA ALA A 190 12.54 -9.51 12.67
C ALA A 190 11.80 -8.16 12.52
N ASP A 191 11.15 -7.92 11.40
CA ASP A 191 10.30 -6.76 11.14
C ASP A 191 8.88 -6.89 11.72
N GLY A 192 8.57 -8.03 12.34
CA GLY A 192 7.25 -8.35 12.90
C GLY A 192 6.25 -8.87 11.87
N SER A 193 6.67 -9.15 10.63
CA SER A 193 5.79 -9.77 9.64
C SER A 193 5.58 -11.25 9.92
N ALA A 194 4.32 -11.71 9.81
CA ALA A 194 3.98 -13.12 9.75
C ALA A 194 4.06 -13.61 8.29
N PRO A 195 4.20 -14.94 8.05
CA PRO A 195 4.19 -15.49 6.70
C PRO A 195 2.96 -15.07 5.86
N LEU A 196 1.79 -14.93 6.49
CA LEU A 196 0.55 -14.51 5.82
C LEU A 196 0.64 -13.06 5.29
N HIS A 197 1.32 -12.14 5.99
CA HIS A 197 1.55 -10.78 5.46
C HIS A 197 2.36 -10.82 4.17
N LEU A 198 3.40 -11.65 4.13
CA LEU A 198 4.30 -11.75 2.98
C LEU A 198 3.61 -12.42 1.78
N SER A 199 2.72 -13.38 2.02
CA SER A 199 1.90 -13.98 0.96
C SER A 199 0.91 -12.99 0.33
N CYS A 200 0.56 -11.90 1.01
CA CYS A 200 -0.31 -10.83 0.47
C CYS A 200 0.45 -9.72 -0.26
N THR A 201 1.68 -9.95 -0.69
CA THR A 201 2.50 -8.98 -1.43
C THR A 201 2.50 -9.21 -2.94
N SER A 202 2.17 -10.42 -3.42
CA SER A 202 2.18 -10.82 -4.82
C SER A 202 0.97 -11.69 -5.18
N ALA A 203 0.48 -11.55 -6.41
CA ALA A 203 -0.60 -12.41 -6.91
C ALA A 203 -0.20 -13.89 -7.01
N GLN A 204 1.09 -14.18 -7.21
CA GLN A 204 1.61 -15.55 -7.31
C GLN A 204 1.57 -16.31 -5.99
N SER A 205 1.46 -15.58 -4.86
CA SER A 205 1.49 -16.16 -3.51
C SER A 205 0.11 -16.56 -2.98
N LEU A 206 -0.94 -16.56 -3.81
CA LEU A 206 -2.30 -16.93 -3.38
C LEU A 206 -2.34 -18.33 -2.76
N ARG A 207 -1.71 -19.32 -3.42
CA ARG A 207 -1.66 -20.68 -2.90
C ARG A 207 -0.93 -20.77 -1.56
N CYS A 208 0.07 -19.91 -1.33
CA CYS A 208 0.74 -19.83 -0.04
C CYS A 208 -0.20 -19.32 1.05
N ALA A 209 -1.00 -18.28 0.75
CA ALA A 209 -2.00 -17.75 1.68
C ALA A 209 -3.06 -18.81 2.04
N GLU A 210 -3.58 -19.53 1.03
CA GLU A 210 -4.52 -20.64 1.24
C GLU A 210 -3.95 -21.69 2.21
N LEU A 211 -2.73 -22.19 1.92
CA LEU A 211 -2.08 -23.21 2.75
C LEU A 211 -1.82 -22.74 4.18
N LEU A 212 -1.43 -21.48 4.38
CA LEU A 212 -1.23 -20.90 5.70
C LEU A 212 -2.53 -20.86 6.50
N ILE A 213 -3.63 -20.41 5.88
CA ILE A 213 -4.95 -20.34 6.50
C ILE A 213 -5.51 -21.75 6.79
N GLU A 214 -5.34 -22.71 5.85
CA GLU A 214 -5.67 -24.12 6.05
C GLU A 214 -4.96 -24.74 7.27
N ARG A 215 -3.77 -24.22 7.62
CA ARG A 215 -2.96 -24.67 8.78
C ARG A 215 -3.15 -23.80 10.02
N GLY A 216 -4.17 -22.94 10.02
CA GLY A 216 -4.61 -22.18 11.19
C GLY A 216 -3.92 -20.85 11.39
N ALA A 217 -3.29 -20.26 10.35
CA ALA A 217 -2.73 -18.92 10.45
C ALA A 217 -3.81 -17.87 10.82
N GLU A 218 -3.49 -16.97 11.74
CA GLU A 218 -4.39 -15.90 12.15
C GLU A 218 -4.59 -14.90 11.03
N VAL A 219 -5.81 -14.82 10.49
CA VAL A 219 -6.17 -14.01 9.32
C VAL A 219 -6.05 -12.51 9.60
N SER A 220 -6.28 -12.09 10.84
CA SER A 220 -6.27 -10.68 11.27
C SER A 220 -5.00 -10.29 12.04
N VAL A 221 -3.94 -11.08 11.93
CA VAL A 221 -2.63 -10.78 12.55
C VAL A 221 -2.16 -9.38 12.16
N ARG A 222 -1.59 -8.63 13.13
CA ARG A 222 -1.19 -7.24 12.93
C ARG A 222 0.33 -7.11 12.85
N LEU A 223 0.82 -6.54 11.78
CA LEU A 223 2.25 -6.28 11.55
C LEU A 223 2.77 -5.26 12.58
N GLY A 224 3.52 -5.73 13.55
CA GLY A 224 4.28 -4.93 14.51
C GLY A 224 3.64 -3.62 14.95
N GLY A 225 4.43 -2.55 15.03
CA GLY A 225 3.95 -1.21 15.40
C GLY A 225 3.03 -0.55 14.37
N ALA A 226 3.17 -0.89 13.10
CA ALA A 226 2.34 -0.33 12.03
C ALA A 226 0.88 -0.85 12.05
N ARG A 227 0.61 -1.97 12.74
CA ARG A 227 -0.72 -2.58 12.88
C ARG A 227 -1.40 -2.90 11.54
N ILE A 228 -0.62 -3.08 10.49
CA ILE A 228 -1.10 -3.46 9.17
C ILE A 228 -1.55 -4.92 9.21
N THR A 229 -2.73 -5.24 8.68
CA THR A 229 -3.20 -6.63 8.53
C THR A 229 -2.91 -7.15 7.12
N PRO A 230 -2.94 -8.49 6.89
CA PRO A 230 -2.85 -9.05 5.55
C PRO A 230 -3.86 -8.45 4.56
N LEU A 231 -5.09 -8.14 5.03
CA LEU A 231 -6.12 -7.51 4.22
C LEU A 231 -5.73 -6.09 3.77
N HIS A 232 -5.05 -5.29 4.58
CA HIS A 232 -4.51 -3.99 4.16
C HIS A 232 -3.49 -4.14 3.03
N LEU A 233 -2.58 -5.11 3.14
CA LEU A 233 -1.56 -5.36 2.11
C LEU A 233 -2.18 -5.85 0.81
N ALA A 234 -3.09 -6.83 0.88
CA ALA A 234 -3.81 -7.34 -0.29
C ALA A 234 -4.62 -6.24 -0.99
N ALA A 235 -5.32 -5.41 -0.22
CA ALA A 235 -6.10 -4.28 -0.72
C ALA A 235 -5.21 -3.21 -1.38
N ARG A 236 -4.12 -2.82 -0.72
CA ARG A 236 -3.16 -1.83 -1.25
C ARG A 236 -2.48 -2.30 -2.54
N ARG A 237 -2.28 -3.62 -2.70
CA ARG A 237 -1.69 -4.22 -3.90
C ARG A 237 -2.72 -4.56 -4.98
N GLY A 238 -4.01 -4.36 -4.71
CA GLY A 238 -5.08 -4.69 -5.64
C GLY A 238 -5.22 -6.20 -5.90
N LEU A 239 -4.91 -7.04 -4.93
CA LEU A 239 -4.92 -8.51 -5.04
C LEU A 239 -6.33 -9.04 -4.77
N GLU A 240 -7.19 -9.01 -5.79
CA GLU A 240 -8.61 -9.35 -5.69
C GLU A 240 -8.87 -10.72 -5.06
N GLN A 241 -8.13 -11.76 -5.50
CA GLN A 241 -8.32 -13.13 -5.00
C GLN A 241 -7.89 -13.29 -3.55
N HIS A 242 -6.81 -12.61 -3.13
CA HIS A 242 -6.40 -12.60 -1.72
C HIS A 242 -7.41 -11.86 -0.84
N VAL A 243 -7.95 -10.73 -1.32
CA VAL A 243 -9.02 -10.02 -0.61
C VAL A 243 -10.25 -10.91 -0.42
N GLU A 244 -10.66 -11.64 -1.47
CA GLU A 244 -11.77 -12.58 -1.39
C GLU A 244 -11.51 -13.71 -0.40
N LEU A 245 -10.33 -14.32 -0.47
CA LEU A 245 -9.90 -15.37 0.47
C LEU A 245 -9.95 -14.87 1.91
N LEU A 246 -9.31 -13.72 2.19
CA LEU A 246 -9.24 -13.16 3.54
C LEU A 246 -10.62 -12.79 4.09
N LEU A 247 -11.49 -12.18 3.28
CA LEU A 247 -12.85 -11.85 3.69
C LEU A 247 -13.69 -13.09 3.96
N SER A 248 -13.59 -14.13 3.11
CA SER A 248 -14.33 -15.39 3.30
C SER A 248 -13.88 -16.16 4.54
N THR A 249 -12.64 -15.94 4.99
CA THR A 249 -12.07 -16.57 6.19
C THR A 249 -12.18 -15.71 7.45
N GLY A 250 -12.90 -14.57 7.38
CA GLY A 250 -13.25 -13.76 8.54
C GLY A 250 -12.27 -12.63 8.87
N ALA A 251 -11.50 -12.14 7.91
CA ALA A 251 -10.69 -10.94 8.12
C ALA A 251 -11.55 -9.73 8.50
N ASP A 252 -11.08 -8.95 9.47
CA ASP A 252 -11.75 -7.73 9.91
C ASP A 252 -11.62 -6.62 8.84
N VAL A 253 -12.73 -6.37 8.13
CA VAL A 253 -12.81 -5.35 7.08
C VAL A 253 -12.69 -3.91 7.62
N LEU A 254 -12.99 -3.71 8.91
CA LEU A 254 -12.94 -2.42 9.60
C LEU A 254 -11.63 -2.23 10.37
N ALA A 255 -10.71 -3.18 10.32
CA ALA A 255 -9.41 -3.07 10.97
C ALA A 255 -8.70 -1.77 10.55
N THR A 256 -8.08 -1.09 11.51
CA THR A 256 -7.31 0.14 11.25
C THR A 256 -5.83 -0.08 11.53
N ASN A 257 -4.98 0.45 10.66
CA ASN A 257 -3.53 0.50 10.87
C ASN A 257 -3.14 1.61 11.88
N GLN A 258 -1.85 1.84 12.09
CA GLN A 258 -1.35 2.89 12.98
C GLN A 258 -1.77 4.31 12.52
N GLU A 259 -1.93 4.52 11.21
CA GLU A 259 -2.39 5.78 10.63
C GLU A 259 -3.94 5.92 10.65
N GLY A 260 -4.66 4.96 11.24
CA GLY A 260 -6.12 4.93 11.26
C GLY A 260 -6.76 4.58 9.93
N GLU A 261 -5.99 4.14 8.93
CA GLU A 261 -6.50 3.76 7.62
C GLU A 261 -7.09 2.36 7.65
N THR A 262 -8.19 2.16 6.93
CA THR A 262 -8.80 0.85 6.70
C THR A 262 -8.28 0.20 5.41
N PRO A 263 -8.53 -1.11 5.19
CA PRO A 263 -8.23 -1.76 3.91
C PRO A 263 -8.86 -1.04 2.70
N LEU A 264 -10.03 -0.41 2.87
CA LEU A 264 -10.65 0.40 1.82
C LEU A 264 -9.82 1.66 1.48
N ASN A 265 -9.30 2.36 2.49
CA ASN A 265 -8.39 3.49 2.28
C ASN A 265 -7.12 3.02 1.56
N ALA A 266 -6.56 1.88 1.98
CA ALA A 266 -5.37 1.28 1.36
C ALA A 266 -5.61 0.91 -0.11
N ALA A 267 -6.78 0.36 -0.46
CA ALA A 267 -7.14 0.06 -1.85
C ALA A 267 -7.22 1.34 -2.71
N CYS A 268 -7.91 2.37 -2.20
CA CYS A 268 -8.05 3.63 -2.94
C CYS A 268 -6.72 4.38 -3.09
N SER A 269 -5.82 4.31 -2.10
CA SER A 269 -4.49 4.91 -2.20
C SER A 269 -3.56 4.15 -3.15
N GLY A 270 -3.73 2.82 -3.28
CA GLY A 270 -2.92 1.98 -4.17
C GLY A 270 -3.29 2.09 -5.66
N ALA A 271 -4.45 2.68 -5.99
CA ALA A 271 -4.97 2.76 -7.37
C ALA A 271 -4.33 3.91 -8.17
N GLU A 272 -3.00 3.98 -8.20
CA GLU A 272 -2.25 5.08 -8.85
C GLU A 272 -2.14 4.92 -10.37
N ARG A 273 -2.18 3.67 -10.87
CA ARG A 273 -1.96 3.38 -12.28
C ARG A 273 -3.28 3.13 -13.01
N PRO A 274 -3.54 3.82 -14.13
CA PRO A 274 -4.77 3.64 -14.91
C PRO A 274 -5.00 2.22 -15.40
N SER A 275 -3.92 1.58 -15.86
CA SER A 275 -3.97 0.19 -16.34
C SER A 275 -4.44 -0.80 -15.28
N GLU A 276 -4.29 -0.46 -14.02
CA GLU A 276 -4.63 -1.29 -12.87
C GLU A 276 -5.99 -0.90 -12.25
N ALA A 277 -6.57 0.23 -12.64
CA ALA A 277 -7.80 0.76 -12.05
C ALA A 277 -8.95 -0.26 -12.01
N GLY A 278 -9.07 -1.12 -13.02
CA GLY A 278 -10.10 -2.17 -13.06
C GLY A 278 -9.96 -3.21 -11.95
N ARG A 279 -8.74 -3.61 -11.58
CA ARG A 279 -8.53 -4.56 -10.48
C ARG A 279 -8.81 -3.92 -9.13
N TYR A 280 -8.40 -2.66 -8.92
CA TYR A 280 -8.71 -1.92 -7.69
C TYR A 280 -10.21 -1.66 -7.53
N LEU A 281 -10.90 -1.38 -8.63
CA LEU A 281 -12.37 -1.25 -8.61
C LEU A 281 -13.03 -2.53 -8.04
N ARG A 282 -12.61 -3.72 -8.51
CA ARG A 282 -13.16 -4.98 -7.99
C ARG A 282 -12.83 -5.20 -6.51
N VAL A 283 -11.61 -4.85 -6.08
CA VAL A 283 -11.24 -4.88 -4.66
C VAL A 283 -12.10 -3.96 -3.82
N VAL A 284 -12.29 -2.71 -4.26
CA VAL A 284 -13.16 -1.72 -3.57
C VAL A 284 -14.59 -2.25 -3.47
N GLN A 285 -15.14 -2.81 -4.55
CA GLN A 285 -16.49 -3.38 -4.55
C GLN A 285 -16.62 -4.55 -3.56
N LYS A 286 -15.63 -5.47 -3.51
CA LYS A 286 -15.62 -6.58 -2.55
C LYS A 286 -15.55 -6.09 -1.10
N LEU A 287 -14.69 -5.10 -0.82
CA LEU A 287 -14.59 -4.51 0.52
C LEU A 287 -15.89 -3.83 0.96
N LEU A 288 -16.52 -3.05 0.08
CA LEU A 288 -17.80 -2.40 0.35
C LEU A 288 -18.93 -3.43 0.55
N ALA A 289 -18.97 -4.48 -0.27
CA ALA A 289 -19.93 -5.59 -0.11
C ALA A 289 -19.72 -6.34 1.21
N ALA A 290 -18.50 -6.39 1.73
CA ALA A 290 -18.17 -6.98 3.03
C ALA A 290 -18.45 -6.01 4.21
N GLY A 291 -18.97 -4.81 3.97
CA GLY A 291 -19.34 -3.85 5.01
C GLY A 291 -18.28 -2.80 5.35
N ALA A 292 -17.29 -2.57 4.49
CA ALA A 292 -16.36 -1.44 4.68
C ALA A 292 -17.11 -0.10 4.66
N ASP A 293 -16.80 0.79 5.61
CA ASP A 293 -17.41 2.13 5.65
C ASP A 293 -16.58 3.12 4.80
N PRO A 294 -17.15 3.69 3.71
CA PRO A 294 -16.48 4.64 2.85
C PRO A 294 -16.24 6.02 3.51
N ARG A 295 -16.74 6.24 4.72
CA ARG A 295 -16.58 7.49 5.48
C ARG A 295 -15.38 7.46 6.42
N THR A 296 -14.79 6.30 6.67
CA THR A 296 -13.67 6.16 7.59
C THR A 296 -12.46 6.94 7.11
N ALA A 297 -11.97 7.84 7.96
CA ALA A 297 -10.81 8.67 7.67
C ALA A 297 -9.61 8.23 8.53
N GLY A 298 -8.42 8.23 7.95
CA GLY A 298 -7.16 8.03 8.67
C GLY A 298 -6.79 9.27 9.54
N ARG A 299 -5.65 9.21 10.23
CA ARG A 299 -5.15 10.31 11.10
C ARG A 299 -5.06 11.66 10.40
N LYS A 300 -4.71 11.68 9.12
CA LYS A 300 -4.67 12.89 8.29
C LYS A 300 -6.06 13.31 7.81
N GLN A 301 -7.13 12.68 8.31
CA GLN A 301 -8.51 12.89 7.89
C GLN A 301 -8.73 12.62 6.39
N HIS A 302 -7.85 11.83 5.76
CA HIS A 302 -8.05 11.36 4.39
C HIS A 302 -9.07 10.22 4.39
N THR A 303 -10.19 10.41 3.67
CA THR A 303 -11.17 9.36 3.40
C THR A 303 -10.78 8.59 2.13
N PRO A 304 -11.36 7.39 1.88
CA PRO A 304 -11.20 6.68 0.61
C PRO A 304 -11.48 7.57 -0.62
N LEU A 305 -12.46 8.47 -0.50
CA LEU A 305 -12.82 9.40 -1.58
C LEU A 305 -11.73 10.43 -1.89
N HIS A 306 -11.01 10.94 -0.87
CA HIS A 306 -9.84 11.81 -1.09
C HIS A 306 -8.77 11.09 -1.92
N ASN A 307 -8.45 9.84 -1.55
CA ASN A 307 -7.45 9.05 -2.24
C ASN A 307 -7.87 8.73 -3.69
N ALA A 308 -9.14 8.34 -3.90
CA ALA A 308 -9.67 8.06 -5.23
C ALA A 308 -9.68 9.29 -6.14
N CYS A 309 -9.98 10.48 -5.61
CA CYS A 309 -9.92 11.76 -6.33
C CYS A 309 -8.48 12.15 -6.65
N ALA A 310 -7.55 12.00 -5.70
CA ALA A 310 -6.13 12.27 -5.91
C ALA A 310 -5.48 11.36 -6.96
N ASN A 311 -6.01 10.15 -7.17
CA ASN A 311 -5.55 9.19 -8.18
C ASN A 311 -6.37 9.25 -9.47
N CYS A 312 -7.27 10.21 -9.62
CA CYS A 312 -8.14 10.39 -10.78
C CYS A 312 -8.79 9.08 -11.26
N THR A 313 -9.50 8.38 -10.37
CA THR A 313 -10.16 7.09 -10.65
C THR A 313 -11.68 7.23 -10.69
N PRO A 314 -12.29 7.61 -11.83
CA PRO A 314 -13.73 7.98 -11.90
C PRO A 314 -14.65 6.88 -11.39
N ARG A 315 -14.44 5.63 -11.85
CA ARG A 315 -15.30 4.50 -11.49
C ARG A 315 -15.25 4.14 -9.99
N ILE A 316 -14.10 4.33 -9.34
CA ILE A 316 -13.97 4.13 -7.89
C ILE A 316 -14.69 5.24 -7.15
N VAL A 317 -14.54 6.49 -7.60
CA VAL A 317 -15.26 7.65 -7.06
C VAL A 317 -16.76 7.43 -7.12
N ASP A 318 -17.31 7.01 -8.27
CA ASP A 318 -18.74 6.75 -8.42
C ASP A 318 -19.24 5.67 -7.45
N VAL A 319 -18.49 4.56 -7.33
CA VAL A 319 -18.86 3.47 -6.41
C VAL A 319 -18.84 3.95 -4.96
N LEU A 320 -17.82 4.72 -4.54
CA LEU A 320 -17.74 5.26 -3.18
C LEU A 320 -18.91 6.21 -2.87
N LEU A 321 -19.25 7.11 -3.81
CA LEU A 321 -20.37 8.05 -3.66
C LEU A 321 -21.72 7.32 -3.56
N LEU A 322 -21.94 6.30 -4.39
CA LEU A 322 -23.13 5.45 -4.34
C LEU A 322 -23.29 4.71 -3.00
N HIS A 323 -22.17 4.36 -2.34
CA HIS A 323 -22.17 3.75 -1.01
C HIS A 323 -22.17 4.78 0.13
N GLY A 324 -22.37 6.07 -0.16
CA GLY A 324 -22.57 7.12 0.83
C GLY A 324 -21.29 7.79 1.34
N ALA A 325 -20.19 7.75 0.56
CA ALA A 325 -19.02 8.60 0.83
C ALA A 325 -19.45 10.08 0.77
N ARG A 326 -18.87 10.89 1.66
CA ARG A 326 -19.19 12.32 1.74
C ARG A 326 -18.20 13.15 0.94
N PRO A 327 -18.65 13.91 -0.08
CA PRO A 327 -17.77 14.70 -0.95
C PRO A 327 -17.35 16.05 -0.33
N ASP A 328 -17.93 16.44 0.80
CA ASP A 328 -17.77 17.74 1.46
C ASP A 328 -16.81 17.71 2.69
N VAL A 329 -16.27 16.54 3.03
CA VAL A 329 -15.37 16.40 4.17
C VAL A 329 -14.00 16.97 3.82
N ALA A 330 -13.45 17.83 4.68
CA ALA A 330 -12.10 18.34 4.54
C ALA A 330 -11.10 17.48 5.33
N ASN A 331 -9.91 17.27 4.78
CA ASN A 331 -8.81 16.63 5.48
C ASN A 331 -8.14 17.61 6.48
N CYS A 332 -7.11 17.16 7.21
CA CYS A 332 -6.40 17.99 8.19
C CYS A 332 -5.72 19.25 7.60
N ALA A 333 -5.49 19.29 6.30
CA ALA A 333 -4.95 20.46 5.58
C ALA A 333 -6.07 21.37 5.04
N GLY A 334 -7.34 21.05 5.31
CA GLY A 334 -8.49 21.80 4.83
C GLY A 334 -8.91 21.49 3.39
N TYR A 335 -8.33 20.49 2.74
CA TYR A 335 -8.69 20.09 1.38
C TYR A 335 -9.84 19.10 1.37
N THR A 336 -10.83 19.36 0.50
CA THR A 336 -11.91 18.44 0.16
C THR A 336 -11.47 17.44 -0.91
N PRO A 337 -12.23 16.34 -1.15
CA PRO A 337 -11.97 15.45 -2.29
C PRO A 337 -11.90 16.18 -3.64
N MET A 338 -12.71 17.24 -3.82
CA MET A 338 -12.64 18.08 -5.01
C MET A 338 -11.31 18.82 -5.12
N ASP A 339 -10.80 19.40 -4.03
CA ASP A 339 -9.50 20.06 -4.04
C ASP A 339 -8.37 19.08 -4.37
N CYS A 340 -8.45 17.83 -3.84
CA CYS A 340 -7.50 16.77 -4.17
C CYS A 340 -7.54 16.39 -5.65
N LEU A 341 -8.74 16.33 -6.24
CA LEU A 341 -8.91 16.13 -7.68
C LEU A 341 -8.18 17.21 -8.48
N LEU A 342 -8.47 18.49 -8.17
CA LEU A 342 -7.91 19.61 -8.93
C LEU A 342 -6.39 19.65 -8.88
N GLN A 343 -5.80 19.28 -7.73
CA GLN A 343 -4.34 19.17 -7.60
C GLN A 343 -3.74 18.05 -8.47
N ALA A 344 -4.53 17.06 -8.86
CA ALA A 344 -4.09 15.90 -9.63
C ALA A 344 -4.39 16.01 -11.14
N VAL A 345 -5.18 17.00 -11.58
CA VAL A 345 -5.62 17.12 -12.98
C VAL A 345 -4.45 17.17 -13.96
N GLU A 346 -3.38 17.90 -13.61
CA GLU A 346 -2.19 18.04 -14.47
C GLU A 346 -1.43 16.73 -14.65
N ASP A 347 -1.42 15.86 -13.63
CA ASP A 347 -0.70 14.59 -13.65
C ASP A 347 -1.43 13.49 -14.43
N TYR A 348 -2.76 13.65 -14.63
CA TYR A 348 -3.62 12.61 -15.21
C TYR A 348 -4.49 13.13 -16.38
N PRO A 349 -3.89 13.67 -17.46
CA PRO A 349 -4.64 14.37 -18.54
C PRO A 349 -5.59 13.45 -19.33
N GLY A 350 -5.54 12.15 -19.19
CA GLY A 350 -6.40 11.21 -19.92
C GLY A 350 -7.47 10.53 -19.06
N HIS A 351 -7.61 10.90 -17.78
CA HIS A 351 -8.41 10.16 -16.79
C HIS A 351 -9.79 10.74 -16.54
N GLN A 352 -10.28 11.59 -17.43
CA GLN A 352 -11.63 12.19 -17.34
C GLN A 352 -11.89 12.87 -15.97
N PRO A 353 -11.02 13.80 -15.52
CA PRO A 353 -11.22 14.50 -14.26
C PRO A 353 -12.54 15.29 -14.24
N GLU A 354 -13.07 15.71 -15.39
CA GLU A 354 -14.39 16.33 -15.55
C GLU A 354 -15.52 15.38 -15.12
N ALA A 355 -15.41 14.08 -15.37
CA ALA A 355 -16.40 13.10 -14.91
C ALA A 355 -16.40 13.00 -13.39
N ILE A 356 -15.21 12.99 -12.75
CA ILE A 356 -15.09 12.99 -11.29
C ILE A 356 -15.68 14.27 -10.69
N ALA A 357 -15.32 15.44 -11.24
CA ALA A 357 -15.84 16.73 -10.79
C ALA A 357 -17.38 16.76 -10.86
N ARG A 358 -17.95 16.26 -11.96
CA ARG A 358 -19.38 16.13 -12.18
C ARG A 358 -20.04 15.21 -11.14
N SER A 359 -19.45 14.03 -10.90
CA SER A 359 -19.96 13.09 -9.90
C SER A 359 -19.94 13.69 -8.50
N LEU A 360 -18.84 14.34 -8.09
CA LEU A 360 -18.75 15.01 -6.79
C LEU A 360 -19.81 16.11 -6.63
N LEU A 361 -19.96 16.99 -7.64
CA LEU A 361 -20.98 18.03 -7.64
C LEU A 361 -22.40 17.45 -7.58
N ASN A 362 -22.68 16.35 -8.27
CA ASN A 362 -23.98 15.68 -8.28
C ASN A 362 -24.34 14.99 -6.96
N HIS A 363 -23.34 14.74 -6.11
CA HIS A 363 -23.53 14.20 -4.76
C HIS A 363 -23.38 15.26 -3.66
N GLY A 364 -23.38 16.56 -4.03
CA GLY A 364 -23.48 17.68 -3.08
C GLY A 364 -22.16 18.34 -2.71
N ALA A 365 -21.06 18.06 -3.43
CA ALA A 365 -19.84 18.84 -3.26
C ALA A 365 -20.10 20.32 -3.53
N GLN A 366 -19.50 21.18 -2.72
CA GLN A 366 -19.58 22.62 -2.89
C GLN A 366 -18.59 23.10 -3.98
N PRO A 367 -18.85 24.24 -4.66
CA PRO A 367 -17.89 24.86 -5.54
C PRO A 367 -16.59 25.20 -4.79
N VAL A 368 -15.46 24.97 -5.43
CA VAL A 368 -14.13 25.25 -4.84
C VAL A 368 -13.84 26.76 -4.78
N SER A 369 -12.79 27.15 -4.05
CA SER A 369 -12.29 28.52 -4.12
C SER A 369 -11.87 28.88 -5.55
N PRO A 370 -12.20 30.09 -6.08
CA PRO A 370 -11.82 30.52 -7.43
C PRO A 370 -10.31 30.46 -7.71
N LYS A 371 -9.49 30.51 -6.67
CA LYS A 371 -8.02 30.36 -6.78
C LYS A 371 -7.60 28.95 -7.22
N MET A 372 -8.38 27.94 -6.83
CA MET A 372 -8.11 26.53 -7.15
C MET A 372 -8.38 26.22 -8.63
N LEU A 373 -9.21 27.02 -9.31
CA LEU A 373 -9.53 26.86 -10.73
C LEU A 373 -8.28 26.98 -11.63
N LYS A 374 -7.21 27.60 -11.15
CA LYS A 374 -5.94 27.65 -11.87
C LYS A 374 -5.39 26.26 -12.20
N GLN A 375 -5.61 25.31 -11.32
CA GLN A 375 -5.11 23.92 -11.47
C GLN A 375 -5.85 23.13 -12.57
N CYS A 376 -6.97 23.65 -13.08
CA CYS A 376 -7.73 23.02 -14.16
C CYS A 376 -7.48 23.65 -15.53
N VAL A 377 -6.57 24.59 -15.64
CA VAL A 377 -6.37 25.35 -16.91
C VAL A 377 -6.00 24.44 -18.07
N LEU A 378 -5.20 23.38 -17.77
CA LEU A 378 -4.80 22.38 -18.77
C LEU A 378 -5.91 21.36 -19.09
N SER A 379 -7.07 21.44 -18.41
CA SER A 379 -8.25 20.63 -18.70
C SER A 379 -9.49 21.52 -18.86
N PRO A 380 -9.72 22.10 -20.04
CA PRO A 380 -10.87 22.98 -20.30
C PRO A 380 -12.21 22.33 -19.95
N ALA A 381 -12.37 21.02 -20.18
CA ALA A 381 -13.58 20.30 -19.83
C ALA A 381 -13.84 20.30 -18.32
N THR A 382 -12.80 20.08 -17.51
CA THR A 382 -12.91 20.14 -16.04
C THR A 382 -13.22 21.56 -15.59
N LEU A 383 -12.52 22.56 -16.15
CA LEU A 383 -12.73 23.97 -15.83
C LEU A 383 -14.17 24.40 -16.18
N GLU A 384 -14.71 23.95 -17.30
CA GLU A 384 -16.10 24.21 -17.71
C GLU A 384 -17.10 23.65 -16.70
N VAL A 385 -16.96 22.39 -16.31
CA VAL A 385 -17.81 21.74 -15.28
C VAL A 385 -17.77 22.55 -13.97
N MET A 386 -16.57 22.95 -13.54
CA MET A 386 -16.40 23.76 -12.34
C MET A 386 -17.06 25.14 -12.46
N LEU A 387 -16.87 25.86 -13.58
CA LEU A 387 -17.49 27.16 -13.82
C LEU A 387 -19.03 27.08 -13.89
N ASN A 388 -19.56 25.96 -14.36
CA ASN A 388 -20.99 25.69 -14.39
C ASN A 388 -21.61 25.41 -13.00
N SER A 389 -20.81 25.25 -11.96
CA SER A 389 -21.26 25.11 -10.57
C SER A 389 -21.51 26.46 -9.86
N TYR A 390 -21.04 27.58 -10.41
CA TYR A 390 -21.20 28.93 -9.82
C TYR A 390 -22.43 29.64 -10.37
N THR A 391 -23.08 30.46 -9.52
CA THR A 391 -24.17 31.38 -9.92
C THR A 391 -23.66 32.51 -10.79
N LEU A 392 -22.44 32.94 -10.55
CA LEU A 392 -21.74 33.99 -11.28
C LEU A 392 -20.31 33.51 -11.53
N ILE A 393 -19.82 33.59 -12.76
CA ILE A 393 -18.43 33.23 -13.03
C ILE A 393 -17.52 34.16 -12.24
N PRO A 394 -16.71 33.61 -11.31
CA PRO A 394 -15.86 34.43 -10.44
C PRO A 394 -14.76 35.13 -11.24
N ARG A 395 -14.24 36.24 -10.71
CA ARG A 395 -13.03 36.85 -11.26
C ARG A 395 -11.85 35.92 -11.06
N CYS A 396 -11.30 35.46 -12.19
CA CYS A 396 -10.16 34.55 -12.22
C CYS A 396 -8.85 35.35 -12.39
N ALA A 397 -8.42 36.05 -11.32
CA ALA A 397 -7.20 36.86 -11.37
C ALA A 397 -5.95 36.08 -11.81
N TRP A 398 -5.93 34.75 -11.65
CA TRP A 398 -4.86 33.88 -12.09
C TRP A 398 -4.73 33.82 -13.63
N MET A 399 -5.77 34.19 -14.40
CA MET A 399 -5.71 34.21 -15.86
C MET A 399 -4.66 35.20 -16.39
N ASP A 400 -4.41 36.29 -15.64
CA ASP A 400 -3.41 37.29 -16.01
C ASP A 400 -1.97 36.82 -15.71
N SER A 401 -1.81 35.74 -14.96
CA SER A 401 -0.54 35.11 -14.59
C SER A 401 -0.21 33.84 -15.38
N LEU A 402 -1.00 33.49 -16.39
CA LEU A 402 -0.74 32.34 -17.26
C LEU A 402 0.45 32.62 -18.20
N SER A 403 1.18 31.56 -18.55
CA SER A 403 2.16 31.66 -19.64
C SER A 403 1.46 31.89 -20.96
N THR A 404 2.15 32.57 -21.88
CA THR A 404 1.62 32.81 -23.22
C THR A 404 1.31 31.54 -23.99
N GLU A 405 2.10 30.48 -23.76
CA GLU A 405 1.93 29.18 -24.38
C GLU A 405 0.60 28.52 -23.98
N ILE A 406 0.31 28.43 -22.69
CA ILE A 406 -0.95 27.85 -22.16
C ILE A 406 -2.16 28.71 -22.60
N TYR A 407 -2.00 30.03 -22.60
CA TYR A 407 -3.08 30.92 -23.03
C TYR A 407 -3.44 30.73 -24.50
N GLU A 408 -2.44 30.70 -25.40
CA GLU A 408 -2.67 30.51 -26.83
C GLU A 408 -3.22 29.12 -27.17
N GLU A 409 -2.81 28.08 -26.44
CA GLU A 409 -3.33 26.71 -26.61
C GLU A 409 -4.84 26.64 -26.34
N HIS A 410 -5.34 27.35 -25.32
CA HIS A 410 -6.75 27.33 -24.90
C HIS A 410 -7.47 28.67 -25.10
N LYS A 411 -6.96 29.52 -26.01
CA LYS A 411 -7.37 30.92 -26.21
C LYS A 411 -8.87 31.09 -26.35
N SER A 412 -9.51 30.35 -27.25
CA SER A 412 -10.94 30.49 -27.53
C SER A 412 -11.81 30.29 -26.29
N PHE A 413 -11.47 29.32 -25.48
CA PHE A 413 -12.17 29.01 -24.25
C PHE A 413 -11.88 30.03 -23.15
N LEU A 414 -10.62 30.39 -22.94
CA LEU A 414 -10.21 31.38 -21.94
C LEU A 414 -10.79 32.78 -22.23
N ASP A 415 -10.85 33.18 -23.52
CA ASP A 415 -11.50 34.41 -23.92
C ASP A 415 -13.00 34.40 -23.68
N LEU A 416 -13.65 33.23 -23.85
CA LEU A 416 -15.06 33.07 -23.51
C LEU A 416 -15.27 33.24 -22.00
N VAL A 417 -14.45 32.60 -21.18
CA VAL A 417 -14.49 32.72 -19.70
C VAL A 417 -14.29 34.17 -19.29
N ARG A 418 -13.28 34.87 -19.87
CA ARG A 418 -13.00 36.31 -19.59
C ARG A 418 -14.19 37.18 -19.92
N ARG A 419 -14.84 36.99 -21.09
CA ARG A 419 -16.03 37.74 -21.49
C ARG A 419 -17.23 37.50 -20.60
N ARG A 420 -17.40 36.27 -20.08
CA ARG A 420 -18.53 35.88 -19.22
C ARG A 420 -18.28 36.17 -17.74
N THR A 421 -17.06 36.51 -17.35
CA THR A 421 -16.71 36.83 -15.94
C THR A 421 -17.53 38.04 -15.47
N GLY A 422 -18.19 37.89 -14.31
CA GLY A 422 -18.99 38.94 -13.69
C GLY A 422 -20.31 39.26 -14.40
N GLN A 423 -20.65 38.54 -15.48
CA GLN A 423 -21.94 38.71 -16.16
C GLN A 423 -23.03 37.83 -15.53
N PRO A 424 -24.29 38.29 -15.50
CA PRO A 424 -25.43 37.48 -15.06
C PRO A 424 -25.53 36.21 -15.92
N ARG A 425 -25.79 35.08 -15.26
CA ARG A 425 -26.08 33.82 -15.94
C ARG A 425 -27.53 33.81 -16.44
N SER A 426 -27.79 32.93 -17.43
CA SER A 426 -29.16 32.76 -17.94
C SER A 426 -30.12 32.30 -16.83
N LEU A 427 -31.41 32.64 -16.94
CA LEU A 427 -32.43 32.20 -15.99
C LEU A 427 -32.47 30.66 -15.88
N GLN A 428 -32.27 29.98 -17.00
CA GLN A 428 -32.23 28.52 -17.04
C GLN A 428 -31.07 27.98 -16.16
N HIS A 429 -29.89 28.61 -16.20
CA HIS A 429 -28.77 28.26 -15.36
C HIS A 429 -29.07 28.50 -13.87
N LEU A 430 -29.65 29.65 -13.54
CA LEU A 430 -30.01 30.01 -12.16
C LEU A 430 -31.08 29.04 -11.60
N CYS A 431 -32.04 28.63 -12.40
CA CYS A 431 -33.03 27.60 -12.04
C CYS A 431 -32.33 26.25 -11.78
N ARG A 432 -31.41 25.83 -12.67
CA ARG A 432 -30.57 24.61 -12.47
C ARG A 432 -29.82 24.68 -11.14
N TRP A 433 -29.12 25.77 -10.90
CA TRP A 433 -28.39 25.98 -9.66
C TRP A 433 -29.28 25.91 -8.42
N ALA A 434 -30.40 26.58 -8.42
CA ALA A 434 -31.36 26.58 -7.31
C ALA A 434 -31.93 25.18 -7.03
N LEU A 435 -32.26 24.41 -8.07
CA LEU A 435 -32.71 23.03 -7.94
C LEU A 435 -31.65 22.15 -7.33
N ARG A 436 -30.40 22.24 -7.85
CA ARG A 436 -29.27 21.46 -7.34
C ARG A 436 -28.95 21.79 -5.88
N LEU A 437 -28.98 23.07 -5.51
CA LEU A 437 -28.79 23.51 -4.13
C LEU A 437 -29.87 22.91 -3.19
N ARG A 438 -31.12 22.89 -3.65
CA ARG A 438 -32.23 22.31 -2.89
C ARG A 438 -32.13 20.80 -2.73
N LEU A 439 -31.67 20.11 -3.75
CA LEU A 439 -31.52 18.66 -3.75
C LEU A 439 -30.27 18.22 -2.97
N GLY A 440 -29.18 19.02 -2.99
CA GLY A 440 -27.94 18.75 -2.29
C GLY A 440 -27.35 17.38 -2.64
N ALA A 441 -27.01 16.59 -1.65
CA ALA A 441 -26.44 15.25 -1.83
C ALA A 441 -27.39 14.26 -2.54
N ARG A 442 -28.69 14.54 -2.58
CA ARG A 442 -29.69 13.73 -3.29
C ARG A 442 -29.89 14.15 -4.75
N CYS A 443 -29.04 15.05 -5.27
CA CYS A 443 -29.22 15.57 -6.64
C CYS A 443 -29.19 14.43 -7.67
N PHE A 444 -28.19 13.56 -7.63
CA PHE A 444 -28.08 12.45 -8.57
C PHE A 444 -29.27 11.48 -8.50
N PRO A 445 -29.61 10.85 -7.36
CA PRO A 445 -30.73 9.92 -7.29
C PRO A 445 -32.06 10.61 -7.60
N ALA A 446 -32.31 11.80 -7.06
CA ALA A 446 -33.57 12.49 -7.28
C ALA A 446 -33.80 12.86 -8.74
N VAL A 447 -32.81 13.39 -9.44
CA VAL A 447 -32.90 13.72 -10.88
C VAL A 447 -33.09 12.48 -11.73
N SER A 448 -32.45 11.36 -11.37
CA SER A 448 -32.58 10.09 -12.09
C SER A 448 -34.01 9.54 -12.05
N GLU A 449 -34.73 9.75 -10.94
CA GLU A 449 -36.11 9.32 -10.71
C GLU A 449 -37.15 10.25 -11.35
N LEU A 450 -36.78 11.50 -11.69
CA LEU A 450 -37.73 12.43 -12.29
C LEU A 450 -38.24 11.95 -13.66
N HIS A 451 -39.52 12.07 -13.90
CA HIS A 451 -40.16 11.77 -15.20
C HIS A 451 -40.06 12.98 -16.15
N ILE A 452 -38.84 13.36 -16.50
CA ILE A 452 -38.51 14.45 -17.42
C ILE A 452 -37.66 13.94 -18.58
N PRO A 453 -37.61 14.64 -19.73
CA PRO A 453 -36.75 14.26 -20.85
C PRO A 453 -35.27 14.08 -20.44
N SER A 454 -34.60 13.13 -21.08
CA SER A 454 -33.17 12.84 -20.81
C SER A 454 -32.28 14.07 -20.96
N SER A 455 -32.53 14.92 -21.97
CA SER A 455 -31.83 16.18 -22.18
C SER A 455 -31.91 17.15 -20.99
N LEU A 456 -33.02 17.16 -20.28
CA LEU A 456 -33.16 17.96 -19.07
C LEU A 456 -32.48 17.29 -17.87
N LYS A 457 -32.48 15.96 -17.79
CA LYS A 457 -31.69 15.24 -16.77
C LYS A 457 -30.23 15.52 -16.98
N ASP A 458 -29.71 15.39 -18.19
CA ASP A 458 -28.33 15.65 -18.55
C ASP A 458 -27.93 17.10 -18.23
N TYR A 459 -28.81 18.05 -18.52
CA TYR A 459 -28.60 19.45 -18.15
C TYR A 459 -28.53 19.65 -16.64
N LEU A 460 -29.42 19.04 -15.87
CA LEU A 460 -29.41 19.12 -14.41
C LEU A 460 -28.19 18.45 -13.79
N LEU A 461 -27.72 17.36 -14.37
CA LEU A 461 -26.55 16.59 -13.91
C LEU A 461 -25.21 17.10 -14.47
N LEU A 462 -25.19 18.25 -15.14
CA LEU A 462 -23.98 18.84 -15.75
C LEU A 462 -23.34 17.94 -16.80
N SER A 463 -24.12 17.09 -17.49
CA SER A 463 -23.62 16.13 -18.46
C SER A 463 -23.42 16.72 -19.86
N ASN A 464 -23.98 17.90 -20.15
CA ASN A 464 -23.84 18.58 -21.44
C ASN A 464 -22.55 19.38 -21.47
N ASP A 465 -21.60 18.96 -22.29
CA ASP A 465 -20.35 19.69 -22.58
C ASP A 465 -20.60 20.82 -23.58
N GLY A 466 -19.81 21.89 -23.52
CA GLY A 466 -19.89 23.03 -24.45
C GLY A 466 -20.95 24.08 -24.12
N THR A 467 -21.44 24.13 -22.89
CA THR A 467 -22.50 25.04 -22.46
C THR A 467 -22.08 26.05 -21.39
N LEU A 468 -20.96 26.73 -21.58
CA LEU A 468 -20.71 28.01 -20.90
C LEU A 468 -21.70 29.06 -21.47
N GLN A 469 -22.97 28.94 -21.11
CA GLN A 469 -24.02 29.89 -21.49
C GLN A 469 -24.16 31.03 -20.50
#